data_23ee55978f6e6160d9e76aff117a28c6
#
_entry.id   23ee55978f6e6160d9e76aff117a28c6
#
_cell.length_a   1.000
_cell.length_b   1.000
_cell.length_c   1.000
_cell.angle_alpha   90.00
_cell.angle_beta   90.00
_cell.angle_gamma   90.00
#
_symmetry.space_group_name_H-M   'P 1'
#
loop_
_entity.id
_entity.type
_entity.pdbx_description
1 polymer ?
#
loop_
_entity_poly.entity_id
_entity_poly.type
_entity_poly.pdbx_seq_one_letter_code
_entity_poly.pdbx_strand_id
1 'polypeptide(L)'
;MKKPVRIAIVALAVIIALMTMYLVVPGFTKMGNVFIVDFSVSEDGSEMTITVGVSSSIGYVRKVSEHQQQGGKLHLDCYSAFGGINGSWGAKNEYTIQLDDDTEMIAIYRSPNCYDPVLQKGEDGVWVFSKLIYGEPQEPADDDIIHGEGETLAIEGISQKEVEDIGLEQCKVNYDYTSVGFNQEEHRWIVEFWEYAGKVPTQTVLIDTEGNVLGIRYAE
;
A
#
# COMPACT_ATOMS: atom_id res chain seq x y z
N MET A 1 7.66 -36.69 41.55
CA MET A 1 7.26 -36.78 40.10
C MET A 1 8.26 -37.68 39.37
N LYS A 2 7.78 -38.67 38.61
CA LYS A 2 8.63 -39.55 37.78
C LYS A 2 9.30 -38.74 36.66
N LYS A 3 10.55 -39.05 36.29
CA LYS A 3 11.31 -38.34 35.23
C LYS A 3 10.51 -38.09 33.95
N PRO A 4 9.72 -39.06 33.40
CA PRO A 4 8.96 -38.81 32.17
C PRO A 4 7.88 -37.74 32.34
N VAL A 5 7.26 -37.61 33.51
CA VAL A 5 6.25 -36.55 33.77
C VAL A 5 6.87 -35.17 33.79
N ARG A 6 8.09 -35.01 34.32
CA ARG A 6 8.80 -33.72 34.27
C ARG A 6 9.15 -33.31 32.85
N ILE A 7 9.63 -34.26 32.05
CA ILE A 7 9.95 -34.00 30.64
C ILE A 7 8.69 -33.57 29.87
N ALA A 8 7.57 -34.26 30.08
CA ALA A 8 6.30 -33.93 29.42
C ALA A 8 5.81 -32.51 29.80
N ILE A 9 5.92 -32.11 31.07
CA ILE A 9 5.53 -30.78 31.53
C ILE A 9 6.43 -29.70 30.91
N VAL A 10 7.74 -29.93 30.85
CA VAL A 10 8.68 -29.00 30.25
C VAL A 10 8.40 -28.86 28.73
N ALA A 11 8.19 -29.97 28.04
CA ALA A 11 7.85 -29.95 26.62
C ALA A 11 6.55 -29.19 26.35
N LEU A 12 5.51 -29.41 27.17
CA LEU A 12 4.24 -28.69 27.05
C LEU A 12 4.43 -27.18 27.29
N ALA A 13 5.20 -26.80 28.30
CA ALA A 13 5.50 -25.38 28.58
C ALA A 13 6.24 -24.70 27.43
N VAL A 14 7.19 -25.38 26.80
CA VAL A 14 7.92 -24.88 25.62
C VAL A 14 6.97 -24.70 24.43
N ILE A 15 6.09 -25.67 24.18
CA ILE A 15 5.10 -25.54 23.08
C ILE A 15 4.18 -24.35 23.29
N ILE A 16 3.67 -24.18 24.52
CA ILE A 16 2.81 -23.04 24.86
C ILE A 16 3.58 -21.72 24.68
N ALA A 17 4.82 -21.64 25.11
CA ALA A 17 5.65 -20.44 24.95
C ALA A 17 5.89 -20.10 23.47
N LEU A 18 6.21 -21.08 22.64
CA LEU A 18 6.41 -20.89 21.20
C LEU A 18 5.11 -20.47 20.52
N MET A 19 3.98 -21.07 20.88
CA MET A 19 2.67 -20.71 20.35
C MET A 19 2.27 -19.28 20.74
N THR A 20 2.51 -18.89 21.99
CA THR A 20 2.27 -17.53 22.46
C THR A 20 3.15 -16.53 21.71
N MET A 21 4.42 -16.85 21.54
CA MET A 21 5.36 -16.01 20.78
C MET A 21 4.88 -15.84 19.32
N TYR A 22 4.50 -16.92 18.66
CA TYR A 22 3.97 -16.89 17.30
C TYR A 22 2.72 -15.99 17.15
N LEU A 23 1.82 -16.01 18.11
CA LEU A 23 0.57 -15.25 18.07
C LEU A 23 0.76 -13.78 18.44
N VAL A 24 1.72 -13.48 19.32
CA VAL A 24 1.85 -12.13 19.93
C VAL A 24 2.93 -11.29 19.27
N VAL A 25 4.08 -11.87 18.91
CA VAL A 25 5.22 -11.10 18.36
C VAL A 25 4.87 -10.32 17.10
N PRO A 26 4.10 -10.85 16.13
CA PRO A 26 3.72 -10.09 14.93
C PRO A 26 3.05 -8.77 15.24
N GLY A 27 2.21 -8.71 16.28
CA GLY A 27 1.51 -7.49 16.67
C GLY A 27 2.41 -6.33 17.15
N PHE A 28 3.69 -6.56 17.37
CA PHE A 28 4.68 -5.53 17.69
C PHE A 28 5.60 -5.20 16.51
N THR A 29 5.38 -5.82 15.35
CA THR A 29 6.19 -5.58 14.16
C THR A 29 5.63 -4.39 13.40
N LYS A 30 6.52 -3.44 13.05
CA LYS A 30 6.17 -2.32 12.18
C LYS A 30 5.98 -2.82 10.74
N MET A 31 4.99 -2.28 10.06
CA MET A 31 4.64 -2.60 8.68
C MET A 31 5.08 -1.47 7.75
N GLY A 32 5.87 -1.80 6.72
CA GLY A 32 6.30 -0.84 5.71
C GLY A 32 5.44 -0.82 4.44
N ASN A 33 4.47 -1.73 4.33
CA ASN A 33 3.60 -1.90 3.16
C ASN A 33 2.18 -1.34 3.38
N VAL A 34 2.03 -0.37 4.27
CA VAL A 34 0.75 0.31 4.56
C VAL A 34 0.64 1.57 3.71
N PHE A 35 -0.55 1.86 3.20
CA PHE A 35 -0.86 3.10 2.48
C PHE A 35 -2.16 3.72 3.01
N ILE A 36 -2.35 5.02 2.80
CA ILE A 36 -3.60 5.71 3.12
C ILE A 36 -4.50 5.61 1.90
N VAL A 37 -5.71 5.08 2.11
CA VAL A 37 -6.76 4.95 1.09
C VAL A 37 -7.57 6.24 1.00
N ASP A 38 -7.90 6.80 2.17
CA ASP A 38 -8.74 7.98 2.30
C ASP A 38 -8.43 8.71 3.61
N PHE A 39 -8.81 9.97 3.71
CA PHE A 39 -8.70 10.76 4.93
C PHE A 39 -9.77 11.84 5.01
N SER A 40 -10.09 12.24 6.24
CA SER A 40 -10.93 13.39 6.52
C SER A 40 -10.36 14.18 7.70
N VAL A 41 -10.46 15.49 7.65
CA VAL A 41 -9.98 16.41 8.69
C VAL A 41 -11.18 16.94 9.47
N SER A 42 -11.05 17.07 10.80
CA SER A 42 -12.05 17.68 11.65
C SER A 42 -12.28 19.16 11.29
N GLU A 43 -13.44 19.69 11.61
CA GLU A 43 -13.80 21.10 11.32
C GLU A 43 -12.83 22.11 11.93
N ASP A 44 -12.26 21.79 13.08
CA ASP A 44 -11.26 22.61 13.80
C ASP A 44 -9.82 22.35 13.37
N GLY A 45 -9.60 21.38 12.48
CA GLY A 45 -8.28 21.04 11.96
C GLY A 45 -7.36 20.28 12.93
N SER A 46 -7.83 19.95 14.14
CA SER A 46 -7.02 19.35 15.21
C SER A 46 -6.85 17.83 15.08
N GLU A 47 -7.72 17.18 14.33
CA GLU A 47 -7.71 15.73 14.15
C GLU A 47 -7.85 15.36 12.68
N MET A 48 -7.26 14.24 12.31
CA MET A 48 -7.48 13.62 10.99
C MET A 48 -7.84 12.16 11.18
N THR A 49 -8.93 11.74 10.55
CA THR A 49 -9.26 10.32 10.42
C THR A 49 -8.68 9.80 9.11
N ILE A 50 -7.86 8.75 9.19
CA ILE A 50 -7.25 8.10 8.04
C ILE A 50 -7.80 6.69 7.88
N THR A 51 -8.11 6.31 6.64
CA THR A 51 -8.39 4.93 6.25
C THR A 51 -7.13 4.31 5.67
N VAL A 52 -6.69 3.18 6.22
CA VAL A 52 -5.45 2.53 5.81
C VAL A 52 -5.71 1.22 5.09
N GLY A 53 -4.89 0.93 4.11
CA GLY A 53 -4.80 -0.33 3.40
C GLY A 53 -3.40 -0.94 3.51
N VAL A 54 -3.28 -2.23 3.11
CA VAL A 54 -2.02 -2.96 3.05
C VAL A 54 -1.82 -3.43 1.61
N SER A 55 -0.66 -3.13 1.01
CA SER A 55 -0.36 -3.46 -0.39
C SER A 55 -0.08 -4.96 -0.64
N SER A 56 -0.19 -5.80 0.38
CA SER A 56 -0.07 -7.26 0.24
C SER A 56 -1.40 -7.95 0.51
N SER A 57 -1.60 -9.12 -0.07
CA SER A 57 -2.77 -9.99 0.20
C SER A 57 -2.78 -10.55 1.63
N ILE A 58 -1.73 -10.32 2.40
CA ILE A 58 -1.55 -10.81 3.77
C ILE A 58 -1.18 -9.65 4.68
N GLY A 59 -1.92 -9.50 5.78
CA GLY A 59 -1.63 -8.54 6.83
C GLY A 59 -2.79 -7.60 7.11
N TYR A 60 -2.83 -7.13 8.34
CA TYR A 60 -3.82 -6.19 8.85
C TYR A 60 -3.15 -5.22 9.81
N VAL A 61 -3.54 -3.95 9.76
CA VAL A 61 -3.06 -2.93 10.69
C VAL A 61 -3.87 -3.02 11.99
N ARG A 62 -3.18 -3.03 13.13
CA ARG A 62 -3.78 -3.03 14.46
C ARG A 62 -3.67 -1.68 15.14
N LYS A 63 -2.56 -1.00 14.92
CA LYS A 63 -2.25 0.26 15.60
C LYS A 63 -1.47 1.16 14.65
N VAL A 64 -1.84 2.43 14.68
CA VAL A 64 -1.03 3.53 14.18
C VAL A 64 -0.49 4.28 15.40
N SER A 65 0.79 4.62 15.40
CA SER A 65 1.46 5.40 16.45
C SER A 65 2.11 6.62 15.83
N GLU A 66 1.87 7.76 16.43
CA GLU A 66 2.27 9.07 15.95
C GLU A 66 3.60 9.48 16.60
N HIS A 67 4.46 10.13 15.83
CA HIS A 67 5.71 10.70 16.29
C HIS A 67 5.95 12.04 15.61
N GLN A 68 5.74 13.14 16.35
CA GLN A 68 6.02 14.47 15.83
C GLN A 68 7.53 14.65 15.61
N GLN A 69 7.89 15.20 14.46
CA GLN A 69 9.25 15.53 14.07
C GLN A 69 9.42 17.03 13.92
N GLN A 70 10.66 17.51 13.98
CA GLN A 70 10.95 18.93 13.73
C GLN A 70 10.53 19.33 12.31
N GLY A 71 10.02 20.56 12.15
CA GLY A 71 9.63 21.13 10.85
C GLY A 71 8.28 20.63 10.36
N GLY A 72 7.31 20.47 11.26
CA GLY A 72 5.91 20.21 10.90
C GLY A 72 5.65 18.81 10.29
N LYS A 73 6.50 17.83 10.62
CA LYS A 73 6.38 16.48 10.08
C LYS A 73 5.82 15.52 11.12
N LEU A 74 4.71 14.85 10.80
CA LEU A 74 4.13 13.79 11.58
C LEU A 74 4.47 12.43 10.99
N HIS A 75 5.23 11.62 11.70
CA HIS A 75 5.59 10.26 11.30
C HIS A 75 4.60 9.24 11.88
N LEU A 76 4.10 8.35 11.05
CA LEU A 76 3.18 7.29 11.43
C LEU A 76 3.86 5.92 11.35
N ASP A 77 3.90 5.24 12.49
CA ASP A 77 4.30 3.84 12.61
C ASP A 77 3.06 2.94 12.61
N CYS A 78 2.91 2.12 11.61
CA CYS A 78 1.83 1.14 11.51
C CYS A 78 2.30 -0.21 12.05
N TYR A 79 1.50 -0.84 12.93
CA TYR A 79 1.83 -2.13 13.54
C TYR A 79 0.86 -3.20 13.09
N SER A 80 1.40 -4.39 12.82
CA SER A 80 0.64 -5.57 12.42
C SER A 80 -0.37 -6.02 13.47
N ALA A 81 -1.38 -6.76 13.04
CA ALA A 81 -2.34 -7.40 13.94
C ALA A 81 -1.72 -8.61 14.64
N PHE A 82 -2.32 -9.03 15.76
CA PHE A 82 -1.99 -10.27 16.45
C PHE A 82 -2.60 -11.47 15.72
N GLY A 83 -2.13 -12.68 16.06
CA GLY A 83 -2.72 -13.93 15.56
C GLY A 83 -1.83 -14.70 14.58
N GLY A 84 -0.55 -14.34 14.48
CA GLY A 84 0.42 -15.00 13.59
C GLY A 84 0.34 -14.49 12.15
N ILE A 85 0.76 -15.33 11.20
CA ILE A 85 0.72 -14.99 9.76
C ILE A 85 -0.73 -14.76 9.34
N ASN A 86 -1.01 -13.59 8.76
CA ASN A 86 -2.35 -13.15 8.36
C ASN A 86 -3.39 -13.09 9.49
N GLY A 87 -2.94 -13.01 10.73
CA GLY A 87 -3.85 -12.79 11.86
C GLY A 87 -4.46 -11.39 11.83
N SER A 88 -5.76 -11.29 12.11
CA SER A 88 -6.51 -10.03 12.11
C SER A 88 -6.92 -9.56 13.51
N TRP A 89 -6.35 -10.16 14.55
CA TRP A 89 -6.78 -9.87 15.92
C TRP A 89 -6.38 -8.45 16.34
N GLY A 90 -7.39 -7.62 16.62
CA GLY A 90 -7.27 -6.20 16.92
C GLY A 90 -7.11 -5.31 15.69
N ALA A 91 -7.29 -5.84 14.48
CA ALA A 91 -7.23 -5.07 13.23
C ALA A 91 -8.33 -3.99 13.17
N LYS A 92 -7.96 -2.86 12.57
CA LYS A 92 -8.84 -1.75 12.21
C LYS A 92 -8.41 -1.20 10.87
N ASN A 93 -9.33 -0.55 10.18
CA ASN A 93 -9.04 0.15 8.92
C ASN A 93 -8.97 1.66 9.11
N GLU A 94 -9.63 2.20 10.16
CA GLU A 94 -9.69 3.63 10.42
C GLU A 94 -8.96 3.98 11.71
N TYR A 95 -8.24 5.08 11.68
CA TYR A 95 -7.48 5.64 12.80
C TYR A 95 -7.62 7.14 12.83
N THR A 96 -7.88 7.69 14.02
CA THR A 96 -7.82 9.13 14.24
C THR A 96 -6.42 9.47 14.75
N ILE A 97 -5.78 10.44 14.12
CA ILE A 97 -4.47 11.00 14.48
C ILE A 97 -4.63 12.46 14.90
N GLN A 98 -3.78 12.91 15.81
CA GLN A 98 -3.77 14.29 16.27
C GLN A 98 -2.88 15.13 15.37
N LEU A 99 -3.36 16.31 14.99
CA LEU A 99 -2.62 17.28 14.21
C LEU A 99 -2.25 18.47 15.11
N ASP A 100 -0.97 18.78 15.19
CA ASP A 100 -0.53 20.05 15.78
C ASP A 100 -0.69 21.19 14.76
N ASP A 101 -0.81 22.42 15.24
CA ASP A 101 -1.04 23.60 14.39
C ASP A 101 0.05 23.78 13.32
N ASP A 102 1.27 23.35 13.60
CA ASP A 102 2.42 23.40 12.73
C ASP A 102 2.62 22.14 11.86
N THR A 103 1.68 21.16 11.93
CA THR A 103 1.77 19.97 11.11
C THR A 103 1.49 20.30 9.65
N GLU A 104 2.48 20.08 8.77
CA GLU A 104 2.42 20.36 7.33
C GLU A 104 2.54 19.11 6.47
N MET A 105 3.07 18.01 7.05
CA MET A 105 3.33 16.77 6.31
C MET A 105 3.09 15.55 7.19
N ILE A 106 2.49 14.53 6.62
CA ILE A 106 2.34 13.21 7.24
C ILE A 106 3.14 12.20 6.42
N ALA A 107 4.00 11.43 7.09
CA ALA A 107 4.82 10.41 6.47
C ALA A 107 4.64 9.05 7.15
N ILE A 108 4.56 7.99 6.38
CA ILE A 108 4.38 6.61 6.85
C ILE A 108 5.72 5.86 6.82
N TYR A 109 5.95 5.07 7.87
CA TYR A 109 7.10 4.17 7.97
C TYR A 109 7.17 3.18 6.79
N ARG A 110 8.38 3.03 6.22
CA ARG A 110 8.69 2.03 5.20
C ARG A 110 9.74 1.02 5.67
N SER A 111 10.81 1.53 6.23
CA SER A 111 11.92 0.71 6.75
C SER A 111 12.64 1.48 7.85
N PRO A 112 13.60 0.90 8.57
CA PRO A 112 14.38 1.62 9.56
C PRO A 112 14.96 2.93 9.00
N ASN A 113 14.61 4.05 9.64
CA ASN A 113 15.00 5.42 9.27
C ASN A 113 14.45 5.91 7.90
N CYS A 114 13.46 5.22 7.32
CA CYS A 114 12.81 5.62 6.07
C CYS A 114 11.32 5.81 6.30
N TYR A 115 10.83 7.02 5.97
CA TYR A 115 9.41 7.41 6.00
C TYR A 115 9.06 8.10 4.70
N ASP A 116 7.98 7.65 4.08
CA ASP A 116 7.49 8.24 2.83
C ASP A 116 6.41 9.27 3.13
N PRO A 117 6.53 10.50 2.61
CA PRO A 117 5.49 11.52 2.72
C PRO A 117 4.25 11.07 1.94
N VAL A 118 3.13 10.91 2.65
CA VAL A 118 1.87 10.41 2.08
C VAL A 118 0.79 11.48 1.96
N LEU A 119 0.79 12.46 2.88
CA LEU A 119 -0.09 13.61 2.87
C LEU A 119 0.72 14.88 3.12
N GLN A 120 0.33 15.98 2.50
CA GLN A 120 0.92 17.30 2.70
C GLN A 120 -0.15 18.37 2.71
N LYS A 121 0.09 19.43 3.48
CA LYS A 121 -0.78 20.59 3.51
C LYS A 121 -0.40 21.53 2.38
N GLY A 122 -1.34 21.93 1.55
CA GLY A 122 -1.13 22.88 0.47
C GLY A 122 -0.95 24.32 1.00
N GLU A 123 -0.56 25.25 0.12
CA GLU A 123 -0.42 26.69 0.45
C GLU A 123 -1.76 27.29 0.91
N ASP A 124 -2.87 26.73 0.48
CA ASP A 124 -4.24 27.10 0.86
C ASP A 124 -4.66 26.50 2.21
N GLY A 125 -3.80 25.71 2.86
CA GLY A 125 -4.09 25.01 4.11
C GLY A 125 -4.87 23.70 3.95
N VAL A 126 -5.18 23.30 2.73
CA VAL A 126 -5.92 22.05 2.44
C VAL A 126 -4.95 20.86 2.40
N TRP A 127 -5.33 19.76 3.03
CA TRP A 127 -4.58 18.52 2.98
C TRP A 127 -4.80 17.80 1.65
N VAL A 128 -3.71 17.33 1.04
CA VAL A 128 -3.74 16.57 -0.22
C VAL A 128 -2.78 15.39 -0.14
N PHE A 129 -3.00 14.37 -0.96
CA PHE A 129 -2.03 13.30 -1.11
C PHE A 129 -0.71 13.85 -1.67
N SER A 130 0.41 13.35 -1.12
CA SER A 130 1.73 13.79 -1.56
C SER A 130 2.01 13.37 -3.00
N LYS A 131 2.35 14.34 -3.85
CA LYS A 131 2.72 14.12 -5.25
C LYS A 131 3.92 13.18 -5.43
N LEU A 132 4.79 13.08 -4.42
CA LEU A 132 5.98 12.24 -4.45
C LEU A 132 5.67 10.73 -4.54
N ILE A 133 4.50 10.31 -4.06
CA ILE A 133 4.10 8.89 -4.03
C ILE A 133 2.94 8.60 -4.99
N TYR A 134 2.00 9.53 -5.09
CA TYR A 134 0.77 9.32 -5.88
C TYR A 134 0.81 9.96 -7.26
N GLY A 135 1.91 10.62 -7.62
CA GLY A 135 2.00 11.43 -8.83
C GLY A 135 1.29 12.77 -8.67
N GLU A 136 1.35 13.61 -9.69
CA GLU A 136 0.49 14.80 -9.72
C GLU A 136 -0.96 14.36 -9.82
N PRO A 137 -1.89 14.91 -9.00
CA PRO A 137 -3.30 14.80 -9.31
C PRO A 137 -3.46 15.33 -10.74
N GLN A 138 -3.90 14.50 -11.67
CA GLN A 138 -4.34 15.01 -12.95
C GLN A 138 -5.50 15.94 -12.63
N GLU A 139 -5.33 17.27 -12.90
CA GLU A 139 -6.47 18.17 -12.89
C GLU A 139 -7.52 17.52 -13.78
N PRO A 140 -8.77 17.35 -13.32
CA PRO A 140 -9.82 16.90 -14.19
C PRO A 140 -9.86 17.91 -15.33
N ALA A 141 -9.59 17.45 -16.55
CA ALA A 141 -9.89 18.23 -17.73
C ALA A 141 -11.37 18.61 -17.59
N ASP A 142 -11.64 19.94 -17.59
CA ASP A 142 -13.01 20.45 -17.62
C ASP A 142 -13.76 19.69 -18.71
N ASP A 143 -14.71 18.94 -18.30
CA ASP A 143 -15.86 18.29 -18.89
C ASP A 143 -15.88 16.79 -18.57
N ASP A 144 -16.98 16.44 -17.89
CA ASP A 144 -17.46 15.10 -17.55
C ASP A 144 -16.89 14.42 -16.28
N ILE A 145 -17.41 14.88 -15.13
CA ILE A 145 -17.43 14.11 -13.90
C ILE A 145 -18.34 12.89 -14.13
N ILE A 146 -17.72 11.74 -14.42
CA ILE A 146 -18.40 10.45 -14.30
C ILE A 146 -17.96 9.82 -12.99
N HIS A 147 -18.81 9.92 -11.98
CA HIS A 147 -18.76 9.03 -10.83
C HIS A 147 -19.17 7.63 -11.30
N GLY A 148 -18.18 6.75 -11.52
CA GLY A 148 -18.39 5.35 -11.87
C GLY A 148 -17.61 4.45 -10.93
N GLU A 149 -18.32 3.65 -10.15
CA GLU A 149 -17.79 2.46 -9.52
C GLU A 149 -17.08 1.60 -10.57
N GLY A 150 -15.74 1.47 -10.48
CA GLY A 150 -15.02 0.42 -11.20
C GLY A 150 -15.09 0.47 -12.74
N GLU A 151 -15.31 1.62 -13.35
CA GLU A 151 -15.32 1.72 -14.81
C GLU A 151 -13.90 1.89 -15.36
N THR A 152 -13.49 0.85 -16.02
CA THR A 152 -12.39 0.71 -16.96
C THR A 152 -12.40 1.89 -17.94
N LEU A 153 -11.31 2.65 -18.01
CA LEU A 153 -11.10 3.63 -19.08
C LEU A 153 -11.26 2.92 -20.42
N ALA A 154 -12.42 3.09 -21.06
CA ALA A 154 -12.64 2.64 -22.43
C ALA A 154 -12.02 3.68 -23.36
N ILE A 155 -10.76 3.46 -23.71
CA ILE A 155 -10.14 4.12 -24.85
C ILE A 155 -10.69 3.39 -26.09
N GLU A 156 -11.02 4.12 -27.16
CA GLU A 156 -11.55 3.50 -28.39
C GLU A 156 -10.74 2.25 -28.75
N GLY A 157 -11.38 1.07 -28.68
CA GLY A 157 -10.85 -0.20 -29.11
C GLY A 157 -10.86 -1.30 -28.04
N ILE A 158 -10.04 -1.19 -26.99
CA ILE A 158 -9.84 -2.26 -26.01
C ILE A 158 -9.90 -1.73 -24.57
N SER A 159 -10.53 -2.45 -23.65
CA SER A 159 -10.63 -2.10 -22.26
C SER A 159 -9.32 -2.37 -21.49
N GLN A 160 -9.07 -1.65 -20.42
CA GLN A 160 -7.91 -1.86 -19.55
C GLN A 160 -7.83 -3.30 -19.03
N LYS A 161 -8.97 -3.91 -18.73
CA LYS A 161 -9.01 -5.31 -18.27
C LYS A 161 -8.58 -6.30 -19.34
N GLU A 162 -9.04 -6.12 -20.57
CA GLU A 162 -8.60 -6.96 -21.69
C GLU A 162 -7.11 -6.79 -21.96
N VAL A 163 -6.59 -5.56 -21.83
CA VAL A 163 -5.15 -5.28 -21.93
C VAL A 163 -4.35 -5.99 -20.83
N GLU A 164 -4.86 -5.97 -19.59
CA GLU A 164 -4.23 -6.69 -18.48
C GLU A 164 -4.22 -8.20 -18.73
N ASP A 165 -5.33 -8.77 -19.19
CA ASP A 165 -5.44 -10.20 -19.52
C ASP A 165 -4.45 -10.58 -20.63
N ILE A 166 -4.34 -9.78 -21.69
CA ILE A 166 -3.35 -9.99 -22.77
C ILE A 166 -1.92 -9.90 -22.22
N GLY A 167 -1.65 -8.90 -21.36
CA GLY A 167 -0.35 -8.75 -20.71
C GLY A 167 0.02 -9.97 -19.88
N LEU A 168 -0.91 -10.49 -19.09
CA LEU A 168 -0.73 -11.67 -18.25
C LEU A 168 -0.44 -12.93 -19.08
N GLU A 169 -1.08 -13.10 -20.23
CA GLU A 169 -0.78 -14.21 -21.16
C GLU A 169 0.66 -14.16 -21.70
N GLN A 170 1.24 -12.97 -21.79
CA GLN A 170 2.61 -12.76 -22.27
C GLN A 170 3.65 -12.78 -21.15
N CYS A 171 3.24 -12.85 -19.88
CA CYS A 171 4.14 -12.86 -18.75
C CYS A 171 4.98 -14.14 -18.70
N LYS A 172 6.33 -13.98 -18.64
CA LYS A 172 7.30 -15.09 -18.58
C LYS A 172 8.27 -14.96 -17.40
N VAL A 173 8.02 -13.99 -16.53
CA VAL A 173 8.85 -13.69 -15.37
C VAL A 173 8.06 -13.90 -14.08
N ASN A 174 8.75 -14.06 -12.97
CA ASN A 174 8.13 -13.95 -11.67
C ASN A 174 7.87 -12.46 -11.39
N TYR A 175 6.74 -12.15 -10.81
CA TYR A 175 6.37 -10.79 -10.44
C TYR A 175 5.51 -10.81 -9.18
N ASP A 176 5.46 -9.68 -8.49
CA ASP A 176 4.65 -9.49 -7.29
C ASP A 176 3.37 -8.69 -7.58
N TYR A 177 3.43 -7.74 -8.53
CA TYR A 177 2.28 -6.94 -8.96
C TYR A 177 2.41 -6.49 -10.42
N THR A 178 1.28 -6.08 -10.99
CA THR A 178 1.19 -5.51 -12.34
C THR A 178 0.80 -4.04 -12.27
N SER A 179 1.24 -3.26 -13.26
CA SER A 179 0.81 -1.91 -13.53
C SER A 179 0.33 -1.82 -14.97
N VAL A 180 -0.83 -1.22 -15.21
CA VAL A 180 -1.38 -1.01 -16.55
C VAL A 180 -1.59 0.47 -16.76
N GLY A 181 -0.97 1.02 -17.80
CA GLY A 181 -1.07 2.42 -18.19
C GLY A 181 -1.28 2.59 -19.68
N PHE A 182 -1.84 3.72 -20.10
CA PHE A 182 -1.96 4.10 -21.49
C PHE A 182 -1.05 5.29 -21.81
N ASN A 183 -0.19 5.12 -22.80
CA ASN A 183 0.64 6.21 -23.32
C ASN A 183 -0.11 6.94 -24.44
N GLN A 184 -0.58 8.15 -24.15
CA GLN A 184 -1.36 8.95 -25.09
C GLN A 184 -0.56 9.43 -26.31
N GLU A 185 0.75 9.72 -26.16
CA GLU A 185 1.60 10.18 -27.25
C GLU A 185 1.86 9.06 -28.27
N GLU A 186 2.07 7.86 -27.78
CA GLU A 186 2.39 6.70 -28.61
C GLU A 186 1.17 5.84 -28.96
N HIS A 187 -0.02 6.20 -28.46
CA HIS A 187 -1.31 5.52 -28.67
C HIS A 187 -1.21 4.02 -28.40
N ARG A 188 -0.64 3.66 -27.25
CA ARG A 188 -0.44 2.27 -26.86
C ARG A 188 -0.59 2.06 -25.37
N TRP A 189 -0.98 0.87 -25.00
CA TRP A 189 -1.02 0.37 -23.65
C TRP A 189 0.33 -0.18 -23.23
N ILE A 190 0.64 -0.06 -21.94
CA ILE A 190 1.86 -0.56 -21.31
C ILE A 190 1.43 -1.40 -20.11
N VAL A 191 1.78 -2.69 -20.12
CA VAL A 191 1.61 -3.60 -18.98
C VAL A 191 2.97 -3.90 -18.41
N GLU A 192 3.20 -3.56 -17.16
CA GLU A 192 4.47 -3.74 -16.48
C GLU A 192 4.34 -4.76 -15.35
N PHE A 193 5.30 -5.64 -15.24
CA PHE A 193 5.41 -6.66 -14.20
C PHE A 193 6.56 -6.28 -13.29
N TRP A 194 6.30 -6.21 -12.00
CA TRP A 194 7.21 -5.66 -11.01
C TRP A 194 7.46 -6.66 -9.88
N GLU A 195 8.71 -6.67 -9.37
CA GLU A 195 9.05 -7.23 -8.07
C GLU A 195 9.09 -6.13 -7.01
N TYR A 196 8.68 -6.42 -5.76
CA TYR A 196 8.65 -5.42 -4.67
C TYR A 196 10.02 -4.77 -4.38
N ALA A 197 11.10 -5.48 -4.64
CA ALA A 197 12.45 -4.95 -4.48
C ALA A 197 13.01 -4.30 -5.75
N GLY A 198 12.29 -4.36 -6.87
CA GLY A 198 12.72 -3.88 -8.17
C GLY A 198 12.65 -2.35 -8.27
N LYS A 199 13.67 -1.77 -8.92
CA LYS A 199 13.67 -0.34 -9.27
C LYS A 199 13.17 -0.09 -10.70
N VAL A 200 13.01 -1.14 -11.46
CA VAL A 200 12.52 -1.16 -12.84
C VAL A 200 11.61 -2.37 -12.99
N PRO A 201 10.63 -2.34 -13.93
CA PRO A 201 9.79 -3.50 -14.18
C PRO A 201 10.64 -4.67 -14.69
N THR A 202 10.36 -5.88 -14.20
CA THR A 202 11.06 -7.12 -14.65
C THR A 202 10.69 -7.49 -16.08
N GLN A 203 9.46 -7.17 -16.49
CA GLN A 203 8.98 -7.32 -17.85
C GLN A 203 7.99 -6.20 -18.17
N THR A 204 8.03 -5.69 -19.41
CA THR A 204 7.07 -4.71 -19.94
C THR A 204 6.48 -5.26 -21.25
N VAL A 205 5.16 -5.28 -21.36
CA VAL A 205 4.44 -5.66 -22.59
C VAL A 205 3.79 -4.42 -23.17
N LEU A 206 4.01 -4.18 -24.47
CA LEU A 206 3.43 -3.06 -25.21
C LEU A 206 2.32 -3.58 -26.09
N ILE A 207 1.12 -2.97 -26.02
CA ILE A 207 -0.09 -3.43 -26.69
C ILE A 207 -0.73 -2.22 -27.38
N ASP A 208 -1.19 -2.39 -28.63
CA ASP A 208 -1.90 -1.32 -29.33
C ASP A 208 -3.36 -1.21 -28.88
N THR A 209 -4.09 -0.24 -29.42
CA THR A 209 -5.51 -0.01 -29.12
C THR A 209 -6.45 -1.09 -29.66
N GLU A 210 -5.96 -1.99 -30.50
CA GLU A 210 -6.72 -3.14 -31.04
C GLU A 210 -6.43 -4.44 -30.26
N GLY A 211 -5.50 -4.41 -29.30
CA GLY A 211 -5.10 -5.56 -28.47
C GLY A 211 -3.95 -6.38 -29.06
N ASN A 212 -3.25 -5.89 -30.10
CA ASN A 212 -2.10 -6.59 -30.63
C ASN A 212 -0.85 -6.29 -29.80
N VAL A 213 -0.06 -7.32 -29.50
CA VAL A 213 1.21 -7.16 -28.79
C VAL A 213 2.26 -6.58 -29.73
N LEU A 214 2.69 -5.34 -29.46
CA LEU A 214 3.70 -4.61 -30.22
C LEU A 214 5.13 -5.03 -29.87
N GLY A 215 5.35 -5.43 -28.63
CA GLY A 215 6.68 -5.83 -28.16
C GLY A 215 6.71 -6.19 -26.68
N ILE A 216 7.76 -6.90 -26.31
CA ILE A 216 8.05 -7.30 -24.93
C ILE A 216 9.47 -6.89 -24.60
N ARG A 217 9.66 -6.23 -23.46
CA ARG A 217 10.98 -5.84 -22.93
C ARG A 217 11.20 -6.53 -21.60
N TYR A 218 12.43 -6.92 -21.33
CA TYR A 218 12.86 -7.48 -20.05
C TYR A 218 13.88 -6.55 -19.41
N ALA A 219 13.92 -6.48 -18.07
CA ALA A 219 15.03 -5.84 -17.37
C ALA A 219 16.33 -6.57 -17.69
N GLU A 220 17.40 -5.80 -17.92
CA GLU A 220 18.77 -6.32 -18.07
C GLU A 220 19.44 -6.49 -16.70
#